data_a9c3af83f4facc6329644414bd799e26
#
_entry.id   a9c3af83f4facc6329644414bd799e26
#
_cell.length_a   1.000
_cell.length_b   1.000
_cell.length_c   1.000
_cell.angle_alpha   90.00
_cell.angle_beta   90.00
_cell.angle_gamma   90.00
#
_symmetry.space_group_name_H-M   'P 1'
#
loop_
_entity.id
_entity.type
_entity.pdbx_description
1 polymer ?
#
loop_
_entity_poly.entity_id
_entity_poly.type
_entity_poly.pdbx_seq_one_letter_code
_entity_poly.pdbx_strand_id
1 'polypeptide(L)'
;MFRYDKKQTVFEIGGFHVGGQPGEYPTVLASSMFYDKHKAVIDAQKGEIDKELAETQWNTQVELSDLTGLGYWNQLIAETEEAMKKYIDWHLNIAPGIAFLVDSSVPAVRMFAAKYADEIGAGKLAVYNSVNASALPEEWEAIKQTDVDSAIVLAFNPTDVSPKGRLDILTVGGTGQEQGLLKSSEESGITRPLLDVASLSLGAGAGQSIRSMVAFKGTLGFPTGGGPHNIPDAWTWLRRYRKTGHTLNRPVPEVWEPCSIGANMICGIVGADYLLYGPVELSTIIFPAMAMIDIINEESTKELGVEPQTENTPLMRLV
;
A
#
# COMPACT_ATOMS: atom_id res chain seq x y z
N MET A 1 11.84 17.29 -6.64
CA MET A 1 11.30 17.70 -7.94
C MET A 1 10.24 18.79 -7.81
N PHE A 2 9.39 18.74 -6.83
CA PHE A 2 8.35 19.73 -6.53
C PHE A 2 8.00 19.66 -5.04
N ARG A 3 7.37 20.70 -4.52
CA ARG A 3 6.84 20.81 -3.17
C ARG A 3 5.37 21.17 -3.24
N TYR A 4 4.55 20.57 -2.40
CA TYR A 4 3.13 20.93 -2.28
C TYR A 4 2.94 22.16 -1.40
N ASP A 5 2.09 23.09 -1.82
CA ASP A 5 1.71 24.25 -0.99
C ASP A 5 0.83 23.83 0.19
N LYS A 6 0.01 22.81 -0.01
CA LYS A 6 -0.80 22.21 1.05
C LYS A 6 0.11 21.59 2.10
N LYS A 7 -0.13 21.90 3.38
CA LYS A 7 0.54 21.23 4.49
C LYS A 7 0.31 19.73 4.39
N GLN A 8 1.38 18.95 4.42
CA GLN A 8 1.32 17.50 4.40
C GLN A 8 1.24 16.96 5.83
N THR A 9 0.37 15.98 6.03
CA THR A 9 0.23 15.26 7.29
C THR A 9 1.21 14.11 7.32
N VAL A 10 1.78 13.83 8.49
CA VAL A 10 2.63 12.68 8.74
C VAL A 10 2.01 11.86 9.85
N PHE A 11 1.94 10.55 9.67
CA PHE A 11 1.54 9.60 10.70
C PHE A 11 2.71 8.71 11.08
N GLU A 12 2.74 8.26 12.32
CA GLU A 12 3.63 7.19 12.77
C GLU A 12 2.80 5.92 12.88
N ILE A 13 3.12 4.91 12.07
CA ILE A 13 2.39 3.64 11.99
C ILE A 13 3.39 2.48 11.99
N GLY A 14 3.33 1.63 13.03
CA GLY A 14 4.18 0.45 13.14
C GLY A 14 5.68 0.75 13.00
N GLY A 15 6.15 1.79 13.69
CA GLY A 15 7.56 2.16 13.73
C GLY A 15 8.06 3.03 12.56
N PHE A 16 7.20 3.36 11.58
CA PHE A 16 7.58 4.18 10.43
C PHE A 16 6.73 5.44 10.32
N HIS A 17 7.37 6.54 9.93
CA HIS A 17 6.68 7.76 9.53
C HIS A 17 6.21 7.63 8.08
N VAL A 18 4.97 7.98 7.80
CA VAL A 18 4.36 7.94 6.47
C VAL A 18 3.65 9.27 6.18
N GLY A 19 3.96 9.88 5.05
CA GLY A 19 3.47 11.20 4.67
C GLY A 19 4.58 12.24 4.53
N GLY A 20 4.22 13.51 4.56
CA GLY A 20 5.17 14.61 4.38
C GLY A 20 5.33 15.03 2.92
N GLN A 21 6.28 15.94 2.69
CA GLN A 21 6.69 16.35 1.36
C GLN A 21 7.54 15.25 0.71
N PRO A 22 7.60 15.15 -0.63
CA PRO A 22 8.58 14.28 -1.28
C PRO A 22 10.00 14.62 -0.80
N GLY A 23 10.73 13.62 -0.28
CA GLY A 23 12.07 13.79 0.30
C GLY A 23 12.10 14.17 1.79
N GLU A 24 10.95 14.35 2.46
CA GLU A 24 10.89 14.65 3.89
C GLU A 24 11.03 13.38 4.75
N TYR A 25 10.38 12.30 4.34
CA TYR A 25 10.48 10.96 4.94
C TYR A 25 10.66 9.89 3.85
N PRO A 26 11.36 8.79 4.14
CA PRO A 26 11.45 7.66 3.21
C PRO A 26 10.10 7.03 2.91
N THR A 27 9.93 6.56 1.68
CA THR A 27 8.73 5.83 1.25
C THR A 27 8.57 4.53 2.04
N VAL A 28 7.34 4.21 2.46
CA VAL A 28 7.02 2.94 3.12
C VAL A 28 6.54 1.92 2.10
N LEU A 29 7.17 0.75 2.09
CA LEU A 29 6.92 -0.32 1.12
C LEU A 29 6.19 -1.49 1.78
N ALA A 30 4.94 -1.74 1.41
CA ALA A 30 4.17 -2.87 1.90
C ALA A 30 4.21 -4.04 0.91
N SER A 31 4.77 -5.17 1.36
CA SER A 31 4.75 -6.42 0.61
C SER A 31 3.42 -7.13 0.71
N SER A 32 3.00 -7.82 -0.34
CA SER A 32 1.88 -8.77 -0.28
C SER A 32 2.39 -10.17 0.06
N MET A 33 1.85 -10.76 1.12
CA MET A 33 2.11 -12.15 1.52
C MET A 33 0.81 -12.94 1.64
N PHE A 34 0.93 -14.25 1.43
CA PHE A 34 -0.15 -15.23 1.55
C PHE A 34 -1.30 -15.07 0.54
N TYR A 35 -1.06 -14.31 -0.54
CA TYR A 35 -1.99 -14.21 -1.67
C TYR A 35 -2.16 -15.56 -2.41
N ASP A 36 -3.20 -15.67 -3.24
CA ASP A 36 -3.40 -16.88 -4.07
C ASP A 36 -2.14 -17.21 -4.89
N LYS A 37 -1.65 -18.46 -4.75
CA LYS A 37 -0.40 -18.96 -5.36
C LYS A 37 0.91 -18.42 -4.77
N HIS A 38 0.87 -17.73 -3.64
CA HIS A 38 2.10 -17.43 -2.91
C HIS A 38 2.78 -18.74 -2.51
N LYS A 39 4.08 -18.85 -2.79
CA LYS A 39 4.82 -20.13 -2.64
C LYS A 39 4.87 -20.67 -1.22
N ALA A 40 4.80 -19.77 -0.23
CA ALA A 40 4.76 -20.17 1.17
C ALA A 40 3.38 -20.67 1.63
N VAL A 41 2.31 -20.55 0.83
CA VAL A 41 0.98 -21.05 1.18
C VAL A 41 0.85 -22.51 0.83
N ILE A 42 0.53 -23.35 1.81
CA ILE A 42 0.25 -24.80 1.67
C ILE A 42 -1.25 -25.02 1.54
N ASP A 43 -2.05 -24.43 2.45
CA ASP A 43 -3.53 -24.47 2.40
C ASP A 43 -4.06 -23.06 2.74
N ALA A 44 -4.53 -22.37 1.70
CA ALA A 44 -5.02 -20.99 1.83
C ALA A 44 -6.30 -20.88 2.69
N GLN A 45 -7.15 -21.93 2.71
CA GLN A 45 -8.39 -21.91 3.48
C GLN A 45 -8.15 -22.09 4.97
N LYS A 46 -7.14 -22.88 5.32
CA LYS A 46 -6.74 -23.14 6.70
C LYS A 46 -5.62 -22.22 7.19
N GLY A 47 -5.02 -21.41 6.32
CA GLY A 47 -3.87 -20.60 6.66
C GLY A 47 -2.63 -21.43 7.01
N GLU A 48 -2.45 -22.59 6.37
CA GLU A 48 -1.25 -23.42 6.55
C GLU A 48 -0.14 -22.88 5.62
N ILE A 49 1.03 -22.63 6.20
CA ILE A 49 2.17 -22.04 5.47
C ILE A 49 3.47 -22.79 5.73
N ASP A 50 4.34 -22.76 4.75
CA ASP A 50 5.77 -23.05 4.93
C ASP A 50 6.41 -21.86 5.67
N LYS A 51 6.59 -22.02 6.98
CA LYS A 51 7.09 -20.95 7.84
C LYS A 51 8.53 -20.56 7.51
N GLU A 52 9.39 -21.53 7.19
CA GLU A 52 10.79 -21.28 6.87
C GLU A 52 10.92 -20.43 5.60
N LEU A 53 10.14 -20.76 4.56
CA LEU A 53 10.11 -19.98 3.34
C LEU A 53 9.52 -18.57 3.58
N ALA A 54 8.41 -18.47 4.33
CA ALA A 54 7.78 -17.19 4.66
C ALA A 54 8.73 -16.27 5.44
N GLU A 55 9.41 -16.80 6.45
CA GLU A 55 10.39 -16.05 7.26
C GLU A 55 11.61 -15.66 6.43
N THR A 56 12.10 -16.51 5.54
CA THR A 56 13.20 -16.17 4.63
C THR A 56 12.85 -14.99 3.73
N GLN A 57 11.65 -15.00 3.14
CA GLN A 57 11.18 -13.90 2.28
C GLN A 57 10.98 -12.61 3.08
N TRP A 58 10.40 -12.69 4.27
CA TRP A 58 10.22 -11.56 5.16
C TRP A 58 11.56 -10.97 5.60
N ASN A 59 12.50 -11.79 6.07
CA ASN A 59 13.82 -11.34 6.51
C ASN A 59 14.61 -10.64 5.40
N THR A 60 14.47 -11.11 4.16
CA THR A 60 15.06 -10.41 3.00
C THR A 60 14.54 -8.98 2.87
N GLN A 61 13.22 -8.76 3.07
CA GLN A 61 12.65 -7.40 3.06
C GLN A 61 13.19 -6.56 4.23
N VAL A 62 13.30 -7.14 5.43
CA VAL A 62 13.86 -6.45 6.61
C VAL A 62 15.31 -6.02 6.37
N GLU A 63 16.16 -6.93 5.88
CA GLU A 63 17.56 -6.64 5.55
C GLU A 63 17.69 -5.50 4.52
N LEU A 64 16.80 -5.49 3.51
CA LEU A 64 16.78 -4.43 2.50
C LEU A 64 16.30 -3.09 3.07
N SER A 65 15.35 -3.10 4.00
CA SER A 65 14.95 -1.90 4.73
C SER A 65 16.10 -1.35 5.56
N ASP A 66 16.78 -2.22 6.31
CA ASP A 66 17.95 -1.84 7.10
C ASP A 66 19.08 -1.29 6.23
N LEU A 67 19.28 -1.84 5.04
CA LEU A 67 20.30 -1.38 4.10
C LEU A 67 19.93 -0.02 3.50
N THR A 68 18.67 0.16 3.06
CA THR A 68 18.25 1.31 2.26
C THR A 68 17.68 2.46 3.07
N GLY A 69 17.23 2.22 4.31
CA GLY A 69 16.50 3.21 5.11
C GLY A 69 15.02 3.37 4.75
N LEU A 70 14.51 2.63 3.77
CA LEU A 70 13.09 2.64 3.42
C LEU A 70 12.25 1.94 4.50
N GLY A 71 11.06 2.47 4.79
CA GLY A 71 10.10 1.80 5.66
C GLY A 71 9.51 0.54 5.03
N TYR A 72 9.00 -0.37 5.87
CA TYR A 72 8.35 -1.59 5.39
C TYR A 72 7.15 -2.01 6.23
N TRP A 73 6.13 -2.55 5.57
CA TRP A 73 4.97 -3.19 6.18
C TRP A 73 4.68 -4.52 5.50
N ASN A 74 3.75 -5.28 6.08
CA ASN A 74 3.29 -6.54 5.52
C ASN A 74 1.78 -6.47 5.23
N GLN A 75 1.36 -6.76 4.00
CA GLN A 75 -0.04 -6.96 3.64
C GLN A 75 -0.36 -8.45 3.71
N LEU A 76 -1.12 -8.83 4.74
CA LEU A 76 -1.58 -10.19 4.99
C LEU A 76 -2.88 -10.42 4.21
N ILE A 77 -2.85 -11.32 3.23
CA ILE A 77 -4.00 -11.59 2.36
C ILE A 77 -4.63 -12.92 2.74
N ALA A 78 -5.91 -12.91 3.13
CA ALA A 78 -6.66 -14.11 3.46
C ALA A 78 -8.14 -14.00 3.06
N GLU A 79 -8.75 -15.14 2.72
CA GLU A 79 -10.18 -15.22 2.37
C GLU A 79 -11.01 -15.95 3.45
N THR A 80 -10.38 -16.37 4.57
CA THR A 80 -11.04 -16.97 5.71
C THR A 80 -10.55 -16.38 7.03
N GLU A 81 -11.40 -16.38 8.04
CA GLU A 81 -11.05 -15.92 9.39
C GLU A 81 -9.95 -16.79 10.03
N GLU A 82 -9.98 -18.10 9.79
CA GLU A 82 -8.97 -19.03 10.30
C GLU A 82 -7.59 -18.72 9.73
N ALA A 83 -7.50 -18.48 8.41
CA ALA A 83 -6.26 -18.14 7.76
C ALA A 83 -5.75 -16.77 8.22
N MET A 84 -6.61 -15.76 8.26
CA MET A 84 -6.25 -14.41 8.68
C MET A 84 -5.71 -14.41 10.12
N LYS A 85 -6.37 -15.13 11.04
CA LYS A 85 -5.89 -15.29 12.41
C LYS A 85 -4.46 -15.83 12.44
N LYS A 86 -4.19 -16.94 11.74
CA LYS A 86 -2.86 -17.59 11.73
C LYS A 86 -1.78 -16.67 11.11
N TYR A 87 -2.14 -15.87 10.11
CA TYR A 87 -1.22 -14.92 9.49
C TYR A 87 -0.89 -13.74 10.39
N ILE A 88 -1.88 -13.23 11.13
CA ILE A 88 -1.65 -12.20 12.16
C ILE A 88 -0.75 -12.75 13.26
N ASP A 89 -1.05 -13.94 13.80
CA ASP A 89 -0.25 -14.58 14.84
C ASP A 89 1.20 -14.80 14.38
N TRP A 90 1.39 -15.27 13.15
CA TRP A 90 2.71 -15.45 12.54
C TRP A 90 3.45 -14.11 12.42
N HIS A 91 2.80 -13.08 11.89
CA HIS A 91 3.41 -11.76 11.71
C HIS A 91 3.87 -11.16 13.04
N LEU A 92 3.01 -11.14 14.03
CA LEU A 92 3.33 -10.57 15.35
C LEU A 92 4.46 -11.32 16.07
N ASN A 93 4.61 -12.62 15.79
CA ASN A 93 5.69 -13.41 16.35
C ASN A 93 7.06 -13.05 15.75
N ILE A 94 7.14 -12.75 14.45
CA ILE A 94 8.41 -12.47 13.75
C ILE A 94 8.73 -10.98 13.65
N ALA A 95 7.72 -10.12 13.74
CA ALA A 95 7.83 -8.67 13.53
C ALA A 95 7.05 -7.88 14.60
N PRO A 96 7.35 -8.07 15.90
CA PRO A 96 6.66 -7.36 16.97
C PRO A 96 6.87 -5.84 16.81
N GLY A 97 5.76 -5.08 16.78
CA GLY A 97 5.80 -3.63 16.64
C GLY A 97 5.76 -3.09 15.20
N ILE A 98 5.86 -3.96 14.20
CA ILE A 98 5.71 -3.56 12.79
C ILE A 98 4.24 -3.66 12.39
N ALA A 99 3.74 -2.66 11.66
CA ALA A 99 2.37 -2.66 11.16
C ALA A 99 2.13 -3.74 10.10
N PHE A 100 0.89 -4.22 10.08
CA PHE A 100 0.40 -5.14 9.05
C PHE A 100 -0.95 -4.69 8.52
N LEU A 101 -1.15 -4.87 7.22
CA LEU A 101 -2.42 -4.59 6.56
C LEU A 101 -3.25 -5.87 6.55
N VAL A 102 -4.51 -5.79 7.01
CA VAL A 102 -5.45 -6.92 6.95
C VAL A 102 -6.25 -6.80 5.64
N ASP A 103 -5.92 -7.65 4.67
CA ASP A 103 -6.48 -7.60 3.33
C ASP A 103 -7.33 -8.83 3.01
N SER A 104 -8.56 -8.59 2.62
CA SER A 104 -9.48 -9.62 2.13
C SER A 104 -10.52 -9.03 1.19
N SER A 105 -10.92 -9.80 0.19
CA SER A 105 -12.10 -9.49 -0.62
C SER A 105 -13.40 -9.69 0.16
N VAL A 106 -13.38 -10.45 1.26
CA VAL A 106 -14.52 -10.81 2.10
C VAL A 106 -14.64 -9.85 3.29
N PRO A 107 -15.68 -8.99 3.37
CA PRO A 107 -15.85 -8.03 4.47
C PRO A 107 -15.83 -8.68 5.86
N ALA A 108 -16.44 -9.85 6.02
CA ALA A 108 -16.47 -10.58 7.30
C ALA A 108 -15.05 -10.90 7.81
N VAL A 109 -14.13 -11.28 6.92
CA VAL A 109 -12.73 -11.58 7.27
C VAL A 109 -12.01 -10.31 7.74
N ARG A 110 -12.22 -9.16 7.08
CA ARG A 110 -11.63 -7.88 7.51
C ARG A 110 -12.17 -7.45 8.88
N MET A 111 -13.50 -7.57 9.08
CA MET A 111 -14.12 -7.27 10.40
C MET A 111 -13.61 -8.17 11.51
N PHE A 112 -13.51 -9.48 11.22
CA PHE A 112 -12.89 -10.44 12.14
C PHE A 112 -11.44 -10.03 12.47
N ALA A 113 -10.64 -9.69 11.46
CA ALA A 113 -9.24 -9.31 11.64
C ALA A 113 -9.07 -8.08 12.55
N ALA A 114 -9.92 -7.05 12.36
CA ALA A 114 -9.90 -5.86 13.20
C ALA A 114 -10.20 -6.20 14.68
N LYS A 115 -11.26 -6.99 14.92
CA LYS A 115 -11.62 -7.44 16.26
C LYS A 115 -10.54 -8.31 16.89
N TYR A 116 -10.01 -9.26 16.14
CA TYR A 116 -8.96 -10.14 16.63
C TYR A 116 -7.68 -9.38 16.98
N ALA A 117 -7.26 -8.45 16.13
CA ALA A 117 -6.11 -7.60 16.42
C ALA A 117 -6.30 -6.77 17.70
N ASP A 118 -7.51 -6.24 17.91
CA ASP A 118 -7.88 -5.52 19.14
C ASP A 118 -7.82 -6.42 20.37
N GLU A 119 -8.46 -7.60 20.31
CA GLU A 119 -8.50 -8.58 21.40
C GLU A 119 -7.11 -9.00 21.91
N ILE A 120 -6.13 -9.07 21.00
CA ILE A 120 -4.74 -9.43 21.35
C ILE A 120 -3.83 -8.22 21.60
N GLY A 121 -4.39 -7.01 21.65
CA GLY A 121 -3.65 -5.77 21.93
C GLY A 121 -2.80 -5.25 20.75
N ALA A 122 -3.07 -5.71 19.52
CA ALA A 122 -2.36 -5.30 18.31
C ALA A 122 -3.18 -4.34 17.41
N GLY A 123 -4.32 -3.82 17.88
CA GLY A 123 -5.22 -2.97 17.09
C GLY A 123 -4.51 -1.76 16.47
N LYS A 124 -3.58 -1.11 17.19
CA LYS A 124 -2.80 0.03 16.69
C LYS A 124 -1.76 -0.31 15.62
N LEU A 125 -1.41 -1.59 15.46
CA LEU A 125 -0.51 -2.08 14.42
C LEU A 125 -1.29 -2.56 13.18
N ALA A 126 -2.57 -2.87 13.32
CA ALA A 126 -3.42 -3.29 12.23
C ALA A 126 -3.86 -2.09 11.37
N VAL A 127 -3.63 -2.17 10.08
CA VAL A 127 -4.15 -1.23 9.09
C VAL A 127 -5.28 -1.93 8.33
N TYR A 128 -6.51 -1.41 8.46
CA TYR A 128 -7.68 -1.98 7.78
C TYR A 128 -7.58 -1.77 6.27
N ASN A 129 -7.50 -2.83 5.50
CA ASN A 129 -7.35 -2.73 4.04
C ASN A 129 -8.50 -3.47 3.32
N SER A 130 -9.47 -2.72 2.84
CA SER A 130 -9.65 -1.27 2.77
C SER A 130 -11.09 -0.87 3.09
N VAL A 131 -11.25 0.37 3.52
CA VAL A 131 -12.57 1.03 3.46
C VAL A 131 -12.74 1.67 2.09
N ASN A 132 -13.92 1.53 1.50
CA ASN A 132 -14.19 1.99 0.13
C ASN A 132 -15.69 2.30 -0.04
N ALA A 133 -16.09 2.70 -1.26
CA ALA A 133 -17.48 3.03 -1.58
C ALA A 133 -18.48 1.87 -1.36
N SER A 134 -18.02 0.64 -1.28
CA SER A 134 -18.86 -0.55 -1.03
C SER A 134 -18.83 -0.99 0.44
N ALA A 135 -18.15 -0.24 1.32
CA ALA A 135 -18.12 -0.57 2.74
C ALA A 135 -19.52 -0.55 3.35
N LEU A 136 -19.84 -1.61 4.07
CA LEU A 136 -21.14 -1.80 4.69
C LEU A 136 -21.22 -1.06 6.04
N PRO A 137 -22.42 -0.67 6.50
CA PRO A 137 -22.60 -0.09 7.83
C PRO A 137 -21.99 -0.94 8.95
N GLU A 138 -22.05 -2.27 8.81
CA GLU A 138 -21.48 -3.23 9.76
C GLU A 138 -19.96 -3.18 9.81
N GLU A 139 -19.28 -2.85 8.69
CA GLU A 139 -17.82 -2.68 8.68
C GLU A 139 -17.41 -1.43 9.46
N TRP A 140 -18.13 -0.32 9.26
CA TRP A 140 -17.88 0.92 10.01
C TRP A 140 -18.09 0.73 11.52
N GLU A 141 -19.16 0.04 11.90
CA GLU A 141 -19.44 -0.26 13.30
C GLU A 141 -18.42 -1.24 13.90
N ALA A 142 -17.97 -2.24 13.13
CA ALA A 142 -16.94 -3.18 13.58
C ALA A 142 -15.61 -2.47 13.86
N ILE A 143 -15.18 -1.56 12.99
CA ILE A 143 -13.96 -0.75 13.17
C ILE A 143 -14.10 0.11 14.43
N LYS A 144 -15.23 0.79 14.59
CA LYS A 144 -15.53 1.70 15.72
C LYS A 144 -15.43 1.03 17.09
N GLN A 145 -15.69 -0.28 17.16
CA GLN A 145 -15.63 -1.08 18.38
C GLN A 145 -14.23 -1.60 18.71
N THR A 146 -13.21 -1.17 17.97
CA THR A 146 -11.82 -1.64 18.13
C THR A 146 -10.86 -0.46 18.30
N ASP A 147 -9.62 -0.76 18.70
CA ASP A 147 -8.52 0.20 18.77
C ASP A 147 -7.83 0.42 17.40
N VAL A 148 -8.35 -0.19 16.31
CA VAL A 148 -7.83 0.03 14.96
C VAL A 148 -8.12 1.47 14.54
N ASP A 149 -7.08 2.25 14.31
CA ASP A 149 -7.19 3.68 13.97
C ASP A 149 -6.52 4.05 12.65
N SER A 150 -6.00 3.07 11.93
CA SER A 150 -5.36 3.22 10.63
C SER A 150 -6.10 2.41 9.57
N ALA A 151 -6.36 3.00 8.41
CA ALA A 151 -6.97 2.28 7.29
C ALA A 151 -6.48 2.81 5.94
N ILE A 152 -6.41 1.91 4.97
CA ILE A 152 -6.38 2.26 3.55
C ILE A 152 -7.78 2.75 3.16
N VAL A 153 -7.87 4.00 2.70
CA VAL A 153 -9.11 4.60 2.18
C VAL A 153 -9.04 4.58 0.66
N LEU A 154 -9.68 3.58 0.07
CA LEU A 154 -9.62 3.31 -1.37
C LEU A 154 -10.54 4.26 -2.14
N ALA A 155 -9.96 5.22 -2.86
CA ALA A 155 -10.67 6.23 -3.63
C ALA A 155 -11.15 5.71 -5.00
N PHE A 156 -11.82 4.56 -5.01
CA PHE A 156 -12.40 4.01 -6.24
C PHE A 156 -13.80 4.56 -6.48
N ASN A 157 -13.97 5.29 -7.59
CA ASN A 157 -15.26 5.75 -8.07
C ASN A 157 -15.54 5.08 -9.44
N PRO A 158 -16.44 4.10 -9.52
CA PRO A 158 -16.72 3.38 -10.76
C PRO A 158 -17.42 4.23 -11.82
N THR A 159 -18.04 5.34 -11.44
CA THR A 159 -18.77 6.24 -12.36
C THR A 159 -17.89 7.37 -12.89
N ASP A 160 -16.85 7.76 -12.14
CA ASP A 160 -15.90 8.79 -12.55
C ASP A 160 -14.49 8.46 -12.02
N VAL A 161 -13.66 7.87 -12.86
CA VAL A 161 -12.27 7.51 -12.54
C VAL A 161 -11.30 8.69 -12.58
N SER A 162 -11.77 9.90 -12.90
CA SER A 162 -10.95 11.11 -12.90
C SER A 162 -10.46 11.46 -11.48
N PRO A 163 -9.41 12.26 -11.33
CA PRO A 163 -8.98 12.77 -10.03
C PRO A 163 -10.09 13.50 -9.27
N LYS A 164 -10.97 14.21 -9.99
CA LYS A 164 -12.13 14.87 -9.38
C LYS A 164 -13.12 13.87 -8.80
N GLY A 165 -13.54 12.87 -9.59
CA GLY A 165 -14.49 11.85 -9.11
C GLY A 165 -13.95 11.06 -7.91
N ARG A 166 -12.62 10.84 -7.86
CA ARG A 166 -11.95 10.21 -6.71
C ARG A 166 -11.86 11.13 -5.49
N LEU A 167 -11.65 12.42 -5.68
CA LEU A 167 -11.74 13.41 -4.60
C LEU A 167 -13.16 13.51 -4.07
N ASP A 168 -14.15 13.49 -4.95
CA ASP A 168 -15.56 13.56 -4.56
C ASP A 168 -15.94 12.37 -3.66
N ILE A 169 -15.55 11.13 -4.00
CA ILE A 169 -15.83 9.98 -3.13
C ILE A 169 -15.16 10.07 -1.77
N LEU A 170 -13.96 10.66 -1.70
CA LEU A 170 -13.24 10.88 -0.43
C LEU A 170 -13.91 11.95 0.44
N THR A 171 -14.44 13.03 -0.16
CA THR A 171 -14.80 14.25 0.59
C THR A 171 -16.30 14.55 0.61
N VAL A 172 -17.04 14.17 -0.42
CA VAL A 172 -18.47 14.47 -0.57
C VAL A 172 -19.32 13.22 -0.40
N GLY A 173 -18.90 12.11 -1.00
CA GLY A 173 -19.66 10.86 -1.08
C GLY A 173 -20.08 10.55 -2.52
N GLY A 174 -21.07 9.70 -2.67
CA GLY A 174 -21.56 9.18 -3.95
C GLY A 174 -21.34 7.68 -4.07
N THR A 175 -21.89 7.06 -5.12
CA THR A 175 -21.76 5.62 -5.37
C THR A 175 -22.21 4.76 -4.16
N GLY A 176 -23.35 5.15 -3.53
CA GLY A 176 -23.91 4.43 -2.38
C GLY A 176 -23.45 4.95 -1.01
N GLN A 177 -22.53 5.90 -0.96
CA GLN A 177 -22.12 6.57 0.28
C GLN A 177 -22.80 7.94 0.39
N GLU A 178 -23.48 8.19 1.52
CA GLU A 178 -24.17 9.46 1.78
C GLU A 178 -23.22 10.60 2.09
N GLN A 179 -22.01 10.28 2.55
CA GLN A 179 -20.94 11.24 2.88
C GLN A 179 -19.59 10.73 2.39
N GLY A 180 -18.58 11.62 2.38
CA GLY A 180 -17.23 11.27 1.96
C GLY A 180 -16.58 10.20 2.86
N LEU A 181 -15.81 9.31 2.24
CA LEU A 181 -15.13 8.22 2.95
C LEU A 181 -14.24 8.70 4.10
N LEU A 182 -13.62 9.88 3.99
CA LEU A 182 -12.80 10.46 5.05
C LEU A 182 -13.63 10.77 6.30
N LYS A 183 -14.84 11.30 6.12
CA LYS A 183 -15.74 11.59 7.24
C LYS A 183 -16.25 10.30 7.88
N SER A 184 -16.65 9.31 7.07
CA SER A 184 -17.07 8.00 7.59
C SER A 184 -15.93 7.30 8.35
N SER A 185 -14.69 7.41 7.86
CA SER A 185 -13.50 6.91 8.53
C SER A 185 -13.30 7.57 9.90
N GLU A 186 -13.35 8.90 9.96
CA GLU A 186 -13.21 9.66 11.21
C GLU A 186 -14.29 9.28 12.24
N GLU A 187 -15.56 9.18 11.83
CA GLU A 187 -16.68 8.78 12.67
C GLU A 187 -16.57 7.34 13.20
N SER A 188 -15.79 6.50 12.50
CA SER A 188 -15.52 5.11 12.88
C SER A 188 -14.21 4.94 13.68
N GLY A 189 -13.54 6.04 14.06
CA GLY A 189 -12.30 5.99 14.85
C GLY A 189 -11.02 5.90 14.05
N ILE A 190 -11.07 5.90 12.71
CA ILE A 190 -9.87 5.97 11.86
C ILE A 190 -9.33 7.41 11.87
N THR A 191 -8.27 7.62 12.62
CA THR A 191 -7.59 8.92 12.75
C THR A 191 -6.36 9.03 11.87
N ARG A 192 -5.89 7.92 11.30
CA ARG A 192 -4.72 7.81 10.42
C ARG A 192 -5.11 7.23 9.04
N PRO A 193 -5.92 7.96 8.23
CA PRO A 193 -6.30 7.49 6.90
C PRO A 193 -5.12 7.55 5.93
N LEU A 194 -4.88 6.46 5.20
CA LEU A 194 -3.92 6.32 4.12
C LEU A 194 -4.69 6.30 2.80
N LEU A 195 -4.54 7.33 1.97
CA LEU A 195 -5.32 7.47 0.74
C LEU A 195 -4.76 6.57 -0.36
N ASP A 196 -5.57 5.65 -0.87
CA ASP A 196 -5.22 4.83 -2.03
C ASP A 196 -5.92 5.37 -3.28
N VAL A 197 -5.14 5.64 -4.32
CA VAL A 197 -5.62 6.17 -5.59
C VAL A 197 -6.35 5.16 -6.46
N ALA A 198 -6.56 3.94 -6.01
CA ALA A 198 -7.16 2.85 -6.78
C ALA A 198 -6.46 2.65 -8.13
N SER A 199 -5.30 2.01 -8.12
CA SER A 199 -4.48 1.79 -9.32
C SER A 199 -5.20 0.93 -10.35
N LEU A 200 -5.58 1.53 -11.47
CA LEU A 200 -6.28 0.87 -12.58
C LEU A 200 -5.30 0.44 -13.66
N SER A 201 -5.71 -0.51 -14.49
CA SER A 201 -4.90 -0.98 -15.63
C SER A 201 -4.72 0.09 -16.71
N LEU A 202 -3.68 -0.08 -17.52
CA LEU A 202 -3.48 0.72 -18.73
C LEU A 202 -4.68 0.59 -19.68
N GLY A 203 -5.16 1.74 -20.15
CA GLY A 203 -6.38 1.85 -20.95
C GLY A 203 -7.68 1.96 -20.15
N ALA A 204 -7.67 1.65 -18.85
CA ALA A 204 -8.84 1.74 -17.96
C ALA A 204 -8.75 2.89 -16.93
N GLY A 205 -7.66 3.65 -16.92
CA GLY A 205 -7.50 4.79 -16.03
C GLY A 205 -6.20 4.86 -15.23
N ALA A 206 -5.16 4.12 -15.61
CA ALA A 206 -3.86 4.17 -14.94
C ALA A 206 -3.30 5.59 -14.83
N GLY A 207 -3.35 6.37 -15.93
CA GLY A 207 -2.91 7.76 -15.92
C GLY A 207 -3.69 8.65 -14.97
N GLN A 208 -5.00 8.40 -14.82
CA GLN A 208 -5.85 9.09 -13.84
C GLN A 208 -5.48 8.68 -12.41
N SER A 209 -5.14 7.40 -12.16
CA SER A 209 -4.67 6.94 -10.86
C SER A 209 -3.39 7.68 -10.45
N ILE A 210 -2.38 7.73 -11.32
CA ILE A 210 -1.12 8.45 -11.05
C ILE A 210 -1.37 9.94 -10.80
N ARG A 211 -2.20 10.58 -11.65
CA ARG A 211 -2.56 11.99 -11.47
C ARG A 211 -3.32 12.25 -10.17
N SER A 212 -4.09 11.27 -9.69
CA SER A 212 -4.81 11.39 -8.42
C SER A 212 -3.88 11.46 -7.21
N MET A 213 -2.67 10.85 -7.25
CA MET A 213 -1.67 11.02 -6.17
C MET A 213 -1.32 12.49 -5.98
N VAL A 214 -0.99 13.17 -7.09
CA VAL A 214 -0.68 14.61 -7.07
C VAL A 214 -1.87 15.42 -6.59
N ALA A 215 -3.09 15.09 -7.07
CA ALA A 215 -4.30 15.79 -6.67
C ALA A 215 -4.63 15.63 -5.18
N PHE A 216 -4.50 14.42 -4.63
CA PHE A 216 -4.78 14.15 -3.22
C PHE A 216 -3.80 14.87 -2.30
N LYS A 217 -2.51 14.75 -2.57
CA LYS A 217 -1.48 15.47 -1.81
C LYS A 217 -1.65 16.99 -1.91
N GLY A 218 -1.89 17.50 -3.11
CA GLY A 218 -2.08 18.95 -3.33
C GLY A 218 -3.37 19.51 -2.73
N THR A 219 -4.42 18.71 -2.57
CA THR A 219 -5.74 19.17 -2.11
C THR A 219 -5.98 18.81 -0.63
N LEU A 220 -5.69 17.57 -0.24
CA LEU A 220 -6.02 17.03 1.08
C LEU A 220 -4.83 17.02 2.03
N GLY A 221 -3.63 16.73 1.52
CA GLY A 221 -2.40 16.68 2.29
C GLY A 221 -2.28 15.47 3.22
N PHE A 222 -3.05 14.42 3.00
CA PHE A 222 -2.90 13.14 3.70
C PHE A 222 -1.89 12.22 3.01
N PRO A 223 -1.27 11.29 3.75
CA PRO A 223 -0.43 10.26 3.16
C PRO A 223 -1.17 9.54 2.04
N THR A 224 -0.53 9.47 0.88
CA THR A 224 -1.15 8.99 -0.36
C THR A 224 -0.27 7.94 -1.02
N GLY A 225 -0.88 6.87 -1.50
CA GLY A 225 -0.21 5.77 -2.16
C GLY A 225 -1.15 4.90 -2.97
N GLY A 226 -0.87 3.62 -3.01
CA GLY A 226 -1.70 2.61 -3.68
C GLY A 226 -0.93 1.37 -4.10
N GLY A 227 -1.58 0.50 -4.89
CA GLY A 227 -1.02 -0.74 -5.42
C GLY A 227 -0.59 -0.65 -6.89
N PRO A 228 0.54 0.00 -7.23
CA PRO A 228 0.93 0.22 -8.62
C PRO A 228 1.28 -1.07 -9.38
N HIS A 229 1.63 -2.16 -8.69
CA HIS A 229 1.84 -3.47 -9.32
C HIS A 229 0.60 -3.95 -10.09
N ASN A 230 -0.61 -3.51 -9.73
CA ASN A 230 -1.84 -3.83 -10.45
C ASN A 230 -1.89 -3.26 -11.88
N ILE A 231 -1.15 -2.17 -12.14
CA ILE A 231 -1.12 -1.51 -13.47
C ILE A 231 -0.62 -2.48 -14.56
N PRO A 232 0.58 -3.07 -14.45
CA PRO A 232 1.05 -4.06 -15.41
C PRO A 232 0.34 -5.40 -15.31
N ASP A 233 -0.08 -5.81 -14.10
CA ASP A 233 -0.75 -7.09 -13.90
C ASP A 233 -2.09 -7.16 -14.64
N ALA A 234 -2.87 -6.10 -14.61
CA ALA A 234 -4.14 -6.02 -15.31
C ALA A 234 -4.01 -5.67 -16.79
N TRP A 235 -2.81 -5.37 -17.30
CA TRP A 235 -2.60 -4.98 -18.70
C TRP A 235 -2.64 -6.17 -19.65
N THR A 236 -3.77 -6.33 -20.36
CA THR A 236 -4.02 -7.47 -21.24
C THR A 236 -2.97 -7.67 -22.33
N TRP A 237 -2.45 -6.56 -22.92
CA TRP A 237 -1.38 -6.62 -23.91
C TRP A 237 -0.11 -7.26 -23.32
N LEU A 238 0.32 -6.83 -22.14
CA LEU A 238 1.51 -7.36 -21.47
C LEU A 238 1.36 -8.84 -21.11
N ARG A 239 0.20 -9.24 -20.59
CA ARG A 239 -0.11 -10.66 -20.32
C ARG A 239 0.02 -11.53 -21.57
N ARG A 240 -0.44 -11.04 -22.72
CA ARG A 240 -0.30 -11.73 -24.00
C ARG A 240 1.15 -11.74 -24.46
N TYR A 241 1.85 -10.59 -24.40
CA TYR A 241 3.24 -10.46 -24.82
C TYR A 241 4.18 -11.40 -24.03
N ARG A 242 4.00 -11.51 -22.72
CA ARG A 242 4.74 -12.46 -21.87
C ARG A 242 4.69 -13.89 -22.39
N LYS A 243 3.52 -14.31 -22.87
CA LYS A 243 3.27 -15.69 -23.34
C LYS A 243 3.73 -15.94 -24.76
N THR A 244 3.63 -14.97 -25.63
CA THR A 244 3.81 -15.17 -27.09
C THR A 244 5.01 -14.45 -27.68
N GLY A 245 5.48 -13.35 -27.04
CA GLY A 245 6.53 -12.48 -27.58
C GLY A 245 6.17 -11.83 -28.91
N HIS A 246 4.91 -11.91 -29.36
CA HIS A 246 4.45 -11.43 -30.66
C HIS A 246 5.40 -11.87 -31.81
N THR A 247 6.10 -10.91 -32.42
CA THR A 247 7.02 -11.14 -33.55
C THR A 247 8.31 -11.87 -33.18
N LEU A 248 8.62 -12.01 -31.88
CA LEU A 248 9.84 -12.71 -31.43
C LEU A 248 9.71 -14.22 -31.47
N ASN A 249 8.51 -14.77 -31.68
CA ASN A 249 8.20 -16.22 -31.68
C ASN A 249 8.72 -16.99 -30.46
N ARG A 250 8.82 -16.32 -29.29
CA ARG A 250 9.18 -16.94 -28.00
C ARG A 250 8.48 -16.20 -26.87
N PRO A 251 8.15 -16.87 -25.76
CA PRO A 251 7.72 -16.17 -24.53
C PRO A 251 8.76 -15.15 -24.05
N VAL A 252 8.30 -14.08 -23.41
CA VAL A 252 9.12 -13.01 -22.81
C VAL A 252 8.62 -12.79 -21.36
N PRO A 253 8.76 -13.78 -20.46
CA PRO A 253 8.28 -13.66 -19.08
C PRO A 253 8.96 -12.54 -18.31
N GLU A 254 10.22 -12.25 -18.63
CA GLU A 254 11.07 -11.24 -18.00
C GLU A 254 10.57 -9.80 -18.14
N VAL A 255 9.63 -9.52 -19.03
CA VAL A 255 9.11 -8.15 -19.25
C VAL A 255 8.21 -7.66 -18.12
N TRP A 256 7.65 -8.55 -17.32
CA TRP A 256 6.69 -8.19 -16.27
C TRP A 256 7.36 -7.45 -15.11
N GLU A 257 8.50 -7.94 -14.62
CA GLU A 257 9.22 -7.32 -13.51
C GLU A 257 9.63 -5.87 -13.79
N PRO A 258 10.29 -5.54 -14.93
CA PRO A 258 10.58 -4.15 -15.29
C PRO A 258 9.34 -3.26 -15.36
N CYS A 259 8.20 -3.78 -15.84
CA CYS A 259 6.96 -3.01 -15.88
C CYS A 259 6.40 -2.78 -14.47
N SER A 260 6.51 -3.76 -13.58
CA SER A 260 6.11 -3.63 -12.18
C SER A 260 7.01 -2.63 -11.42
N ILE A 261 8.32 -2.72 -11.60
CA ILE A 261 9.29 -1.76 -11.05
C ILE A 261 8.97 -0.36 -11.55
N GLY A 262 8.83 -0.18 -12.87
CA GLY A 262 8.50 1.11 -13.48
C GLY A 262 7.20 1.72 -12.95
N ALA A 263 6.17 0.91 -12.71
CA ALA A 263 4.92 1.39 -12.12
C ALA A 263 5.10 1.90 -10.68
N ASN A 264 5.89 1.20 -9.85
CA ASN A 264 6.23 1.64 -8.50
C ASN A 264 7.05 2.95 -8.55
N MET A 265 8.10 3.01 -9.38
CA MET A 265 8.95 4.19 -9.53
C MET A 265 8.17 5.44 -9.98
N ILE A 266 7.24 5.30 -10.93
CA ILE A 266 6.39 6.42 -11.38
C ILE A 266 5.56 6.97 -10.20
N CYS A 267 5.01 6.10 -9.35
CA CYS A 267 4.27 6.54 -8.17
C CYS A 267 5.17 7.25 -7.16
N GLY A 268 6.36 6.72 -6.89
CA GLY A 268 7.33 7.35 -6.00
C GLY A 268 7.78 8.73 -6.50
N ILE A 269 8.07 8.87 -7.79
CA ILE A 269 8.54 10.16 -8.35
C ILE A 269 7.46 11.26 -8.33
N VAL A 270 6.18 10.89 -8.32
CA VAL A 270 5.07 11.85 -8.12
C VAL A 270 4.68 12.04 -6.65
N GLY A 271 5.48 11.49 -5.72
CA GLY A 271 5.38 11.76 -4.29
C GLY A 271 4.47 10.82 -3.52
N ALA A 272 4.36 9.55 -3.93
CA ALA A 272 3.71 8.53 -3.09
C ALA A 272 4.46 8.38 -1.76
N ASP A 273 3.73 8.32 -0.66
CA ASP A 273 4.27 8.18 0.69
C ASP A 273 4.38 6.71 1.10
N TYR A 274 3.55 5.86 0.52
CA TYR A 274 3.60 4.41 0.70
C TYR A 274 3.21 3.71 -0.60
N LEU A 275 3.67 2.47 -0.76
CA LEU A 275 3.32 1.64 -1.91
C LEU A 275 3.02 0.21 -1.46
N LEU A 276 1.87 -0.32 -1.89
CA LEU A 276 1.59 -1.74 -1.89
C LEU A 276 2.30 -2.30 -3.14
N TYR A 277 3.57 -2.66 -2.99
CA TYR A 277 4.45 -2.87 -4.14
C TYR A 277 4.23 -4.21 -4.86
N GLY A 278 3.46 -5.11 -4.25
CA GLY A 278 3.14 -6.43 -4.76
C GLY A 278 3.85 -7.55 -4.01
N PRO A 279 4.09 -8.70 -4.65
CA PRO A 279 4.68 -9.88 -4.03
C PRO A 279 5.97 -9.60 -3.27
N VAL A 280 6.11 -10.19 -2.06
CA VAL A 280 7.31 -10.03 -1.22
C VAL A 280 8.59 -10.48 -1.94
N GLU A 281 8.51 -11.41 -2.88
CA GLU A 281 9.63 -11.88 -3.71
C GLU A 281 10.26 -10.79 -4.56
N LEU A 282 9.53 -9.68 -4.80
CA LEU A 282 10.06 -8.53 -5.54
C LEU A 282 10.90 -7.57 -4.67
N SER A 283 10.99 -7.79 -3.37
CA SER A 283 11.71 -6.89 -2.45
C SER A 283 13.13 -6.58 -2.94
N THR A 284 13.87 -7.59 -3.41
CA THR A 284 15.27 -7.47 -3.88
C THR A 284 15.46 -6.51 -5.06
N ILE A 285 14.40 -6.21 -5.81
CA ILE A 285 14.44 -5.31 -6.97
C ILE A 285 13.67 -4.01 -6.71
N ILE A 286 12.63 -4.04 -5.88
CA ILE A 286 11.81 -2.86 -5.57
C ILE A 286 12.53 -1.93 -4.58
N PHE A 287 13.13 -2.47 -3.52
CA PHE A 287 13.82 -1.63 -2.53
C PHE A 287 14.96 -0.78 -3.14
N PRO A 288 15.90 -1.33 -3.92
CA PRO A 288 16.91 -0.51 -4.59
C PRO A 288 16.33 0.51 -5.58
N ALA A 289 15.29 0.12 -6.33
CA ALA A 289 14.65 1.02 -7.28
C ALA A 289 13.94 2.18 -6.59
N MET A 290 13.26 1.92 -5.46
CA MET A 290 12.59 2.96 -4.69
C MET A 290 13.57 3.81 -3.88
N ALA A 291 14.65 3.23 -3.37
CA ALA A 291 15.74 4.00 -2.75
C ALA A 291 16.33 5.04 -3.73
N MET A 292 16.56 4.65 -4.98
CA MET A 292 16.98 5.59 -6.03
C MET A 292 15.96 6.73 -6.23
N ILE A 293 14.66 6.43 -6.20
CA ILE A 293 13.61 7.45 -6.33
C ILE A 293 13.61 8.40 -5.12
N ASP A 294 13.76 7.87 -3.91
CA ASP A 294 13.78 8.70 -2.71
C ASP A 294 15.03 9.59 -2.65
N ILE A 295 16.20 9.09 -3.08
CA ILE A 295 17.41 9.90 -3.25
C ILE A 295 17.15 11.06 -4.21
N ILE A 296 16.58 10.78 -5.40
CA ILE A 296 16.26 11.81 -6.40
C ILE A 296 15.26 12.83 -5.85
N ASN A 297 14.24 12.39 -5.10
CA ASN A 297 13.28 13.28 -4.47
C ASN A 297 13.97 14.17 -3.42
N GLU A 298 14.75 13.60 -2.51
CA GLU A 298 15.45 14.33 -1.46
C GLU A 298 16.41 15.37 -2.05
N GLU A 299 17.28 14.98 -2.99
CA GLU A 299 18.21 15.92 -3.66
C GLU A 299 17.46 17.08 -4.36
N SER A 300 16.38 16.73 -5.09
CA SER A 300 15.67 17.73 -5.92
C SER A 300 14.76 18.66 -5.12
N THR A 301 14.32 18.27 -3.92
CA THR A 301 13.42 19.10 -3.10
C THR A 301 14.16 19.92 -2.05
N LYS A 302 15.42 19.64 -1.81
CA LYS A 302 16.29 20.45 -0.93
C LYS A 302 16.34 21.91 -1.33
N GLU A 303 16.44 22.21 -2.62
CA GLU A 303 16.40 23.58 -3.15
C GLU A 303 15.05 24.27 -2.93
N LEU A 304 13.98 23.49 -2.68
CA LEU A 304 12.64 23.98 -2.39
C LEU A 304 12.39 24.14 -0.86
N GLY A 305 13.44 23.96 -0.05
CA GLY A 305 13.38 24.08 1.40
C GLY A 305 12.64 22.89 2.06
N VAL A 306 12.69 21.70 1.45
CA VAL A 306 12.29 20.44 2.09
C VAL A 306 13.55 19.81 2.67
N GLU A 307 13.56 19.61 3.97
CA GLU A 307 14.66 18.94 4.68
C GLU A 307 14.17 17.60 5.21
N PRO A 308 14.98 16.53 5.11
CA PRO A 308 14.63 15.26 5.72
C PRO A 308 14.45 15.40 7.22
N GLN A 309 13.44 14.74 7.76
CA GLN A 309 13.10 14.78 9.18
C GLN A 309 13.62 13.53 9.94
N THR A 310 14.46 12.75 9.29
CA THR A 310 15.13 11.58 9.87
C THR A 310 16.56 11.47 9.32
N GLU A 311 17.46 10.93 10.12
CA GLU A 311 18.83 10.62 9.68
C GLU A 311 18.90 9.27 8.92
N ASN A 312 17.76 8.57 8.81
CA ASN A 312 17.66 7.26 8.19
C ASN A 312 17.03 7.35 6.79
N THR A 313 17.65 8.13 5.89
CA THR A 313 17.19 8.23 4.50
C THR A 313 18.06 7.41 3.56
N PRO A 314 17.54 7.00 2.38
CA PRO A 314 18.34 6.35 1.36
C PRO A 314 19.55 7.18 0.90
N LEU A 315 19.43 8.49 0.83
CA LEU A 315 20.56 9.37 0.48
C LEU A 315 21.69 9.26 1.52
N MET A 316 21.36 9.29 2.80
CA MET A 316 22.35 9.23 3.89
C MET A 316 22.99 7.83 4.05
N ARG A 317 22.27 6.78 3.63
CA ARG A 317 22.76 5.40 3.79
C ARG A 317 23.54 4.88 2.60
N LEU A 318 23.23 5.34 1.40
CA LEU A 318 23.72 4.73 0.16
C LEU A 318 24.65 5.63 -0.65
N VAL A 319 24.72 6.93 -0.32
CA VAL A 319 25.56 7.92 -1.00
C VAL A 319 26.52 8.57 -0.01
#